data_8e85ed11f8c7e25e4e7c6d3c9714243e
#
_entry.id   8e85ed11f8c7e25e4e7c6d3c9714243e
#
_cell.length_a   1.000
_cell.length_b   1.000
_cell.length_c   1.000
_cell.angle_alpha   90.00
_cell.angle_beta   90.00
_cell.angle_gamma   90.00
#
_symmetry.space_group_name_H-M   'P 1'
#
loop_
_entity.id
_entity.type
_entity.pdbx_description
1 polymer ?
#
loop_
_entity_poly.entity_id
_entity_poly.type
_entity_poly.pdbx_seq_one_letter_code
_entity_poly.pdbx_strand_id
1 'polypeptide(L)'
;MTLQAASKRIGIPRLAFQRNRCLPPRRNMIPAPRINSGPLLERRADRELPAVHNERKWLRTFPIFAVAVGAAMLGIFNYQKSSSSVVSSTLYALRTSSQAREILGDEIYFAQQIPWISGEMNQLHGRIDISFWVKGTKSQGKMRFRSIRPDRMSYFRTEEWSLEKEDGTVVQLLNSDNDPFRQSD
;
A
#
# COMPACT_ATOMS: atom_id res chain seq x y z
N MET A 1 46.75 -40.76 24.55
CA MET A 1 45.97 -39.59 24.91
C MET A 1 44.92 -39.35 23.85
N THR A 2 43.75 -39.91 24.03
CA THR A 2 42.61 -39.86 23.10
C THR A 2 41.59 -38.86 23.63
N LEU A 3 41.41 -37.75 22.93
CA LEU A 3 40.41 -36.74 23.19
C LEU A 3 39.09 -37.15 22.56
N GLN A 4 38.13 -37.59 23.37
CA GLN A 4 36.77 -37.85 23.02
C GLN A 4 35.98 -36.53 22.96
N ALA A 5 35.54 -36.14 21.75
CA ALA A 5 34.65 -34.98 21.56
C ALA A 5 33.21 -35.38 21.87
N ALA A 6 32.64 -34.83 22.91
CA ALA A 6 31.23 -34.99 23.28
C ALA A 6 30.33 -34.14 22.38
N SER A 7 29.61 -34.79 21.47
CA SER A 7 28.57 -34.19 20.65
C SER A 7 27.31 -33.93 21.52
N LYS A 8 27.05 -32.68 21.84
CA LYS A 8 25.84 -32.23 22.49
C LYS A 8 24.69 -32.21 21.48
N ARG A 9 23.83 -33.20 21.48
CA ARG A 9 22.58 -33.20 20.69
C ARG A 9 21.60 -32.22 21.32
N ILE A 10 21.33 -31.14 20.60
CA ILE A 10 20.26 -30.18 20.92
C ILE A 10 18.93 -30.87 20.58
N GLY A 11 18.20 -31.24 21.61
CA GLY A 11 16.86 -31.81 21.50
C GLY A 11 15.87 -30.72 21.08
N ILE A 12 15.33 -30.81 19.88
CA ILE A 12 14.23 -29.99 19.39
C ILE A 12 12.95 -30.43 20.09
N PRO A 13 12.24 -29.54 20.81
CA PRO A 13 10.97 -29.92 21.43
C PRO A 13 9.95 -30.25 20.32
N ARG A 14 9.48 -31.48 20.30
CA ARG A 14 8.34 -31.86 19.45
C ARG A 14 7.11 -31.15 19.98
N LEU A 15 6.66 -30.10 19.29
CA LEU A 15 5.34 -29.53 19.48
C LEU A 15 4.31 -30.63 19.21
N ALA A 16 3.71 -31.13 20.28
CA ALA A 16 2.57 -32.05 20.20
C ALA A 16 1.40 -31.29 19.54
N PHE A 17 1.20 -31.59 18.27
CA PHE A 17 0.07 -31.10 17.50
C PHE A 17 -1.18 -31.79 18.07
N GLN A 18 -1.86 -31.16 19.02
CA GLN A 18 -3.17 -31.58 19.49
C GLN A 18 -4.14 -31.53 18.31
N ARG A 19 -4.37 -32.68 17.69
CA ARG A 19 -5.49 -32.86 16.78
C ARG A 19 -6.78 -32.62 17.55
N ASN A 20 -7.32 -31.43 17.51
CA ASN A 20 -8.70 -31.19 17.85
C ASN A 20 -9.54 -32.04 16.88
N ARG A 21 -9.96 -33.22 17.36
CA ARG A 21 -11.00 -33.99 16.69
C ARG A 21 -12.27 -33.14 16.75
N CYS A 22 -12.58 -32.43 15.68
CA CYS A 22 -13.90 -31.91 15.44
C CYS A 22 -14.85 -33.13 15.44
N LEU A 23 -15.50 -33.38 16.56
CA LEU A 23 -16.62 -34.31 16.58
C LEU A 23 -17.65 -33.78 15.58
N PRO A 24 -18.12 -34.59 14.64
CA PRO A 24 -19.18 -34.14 13.74
C PRO A 24 -20.38 -33.77 14.59
N PRO A 25 -21.07 -32.66 14.26
CA PRO A 25 -22.24 -32.26 15.00
C PRO A 25 -23.21 -33.43 14.99
N ARG A 26 -23.55 -33.94 16.18
CA ARG A 26 -24.60 -34.94 16.31
C ARG A 26 -25.85 -34.34 15.66
N ARG A 27 -26.21 -34.83 14.51
CA ARG A 27 -27.53 -34.55 13.93
C ARG A 27 -28.53 -35.07 14.97
N ASN A 28 -29.20 -34.15 15.69
CA ASN A 28 -30.35 -34.48 16.48
C ASN A 28 -31.38 -35.02 15.49
N MET A 29 -31.45 -36.35 15.41
CA MET A 29 -32.52 -37.01 14.66
C MET A 29 -33.83 -36.63 15.35
N ILE A 30 -34.60 -35.81 14.67
CA ILE A 30 -35.96 -35.49 15.10
C ILE A 30 -36.72 -36.82 15.17
N PRO A 31 -37.24 -37.23 16.33
CA PRO A 31 -37.98 -38.48 16.43
C PRO A 31 -39.15 -38.45 15.45
N ALA A 32 -39.44 -39.60 14.81
CA ALA A 32 -40.54 -39.73 13.90
C ALA A 32 -41.84 -39.25 14.56
N PRO A 33 -42.72 -38.49 13.84
CA PRO A 33 -43.96 -37.98 14.40
C PRO A 33 -44.86 -39.13 14.80
N ARG A 34 -45.42 -39.04 15.99
CA ARG A 34 -46.43 -40.01 16.47
C ARG A 34 -47.77 -39.78 15.74
N ILE A 35 -48.49 -40.84 15.50
CA ILE A 35 -49.85 -40.78 14.97
C ILE A 35 -50.67 -39.89 15.91
N ASN A 36 -51.27 -38.79 15.44
CA ASN A 36 -51.97 -37.74 16.18
C ASN A 36 -51.11 -36.64 16.81
N SER A 37 -49.85 -36.46 16.44
CA SER A 37 -48.99 -35.39 16.98
C SER A 37 -49.24 -34.00 16.38
N GLY A 38 -50.28 -33.79 15.59
CA GLY A 38 -50.57 -32.51 14.91
C GLY A 38 -49.63 -32.21 13.74
N PRO A 39 -49.81 -31.12 13.06
CA PRO A 39 -48.97 -30.74 11.90
C PRO A 39 -47.51 -30.47 12.33
N LEU A 40 -46.59 -31.09 11.60
CA LEU A 40 -45.11 -31.01 11.87
C LEU A 40 -44.53 -29.60 11.82
N LEU A 41 -45.27 -28.62 11.37
CA LEU A 41 -44.89 -27.24 11.17
C LEU A 41 -45.95 -26.28 11.75
N GLU A 42 -46.19 -26.32 13.04
CA GLU A 42 -46.82 -25.19 13.74
C GLU A 42 -45.78 -24.13 14.02
N ARG A 43 -45.73 -23.12 13.15
CA ARG A 43 -45.09 -21.84 13.54
C ARG A 43 -46.03 -21.16 14.53
N ARG A 44 -45.67 -21.19 15.80
CA ARG A 44 -46.34 -20.35 16.79
C ARG A 44 -46.14 -18.90 16.41
N ALA A 45 -47.22 -18.20 16.09
CA ALA A 45 -47.21 -16.79 15.72
C ALA A 45 -46.79 -15.85 16.90
N ASP A 46 -46.86 -16.41 18.12
CA ASP A 46 -46.55 -15.73 19.38
C ASP A 46 -45.08 -15.87 19.82
N ARG A 47 -44.22 -16.50 19.00
CA ARG A 47 -42.79 -16.59 19.29
C ARG A 47 -42.14 -15.24 19.07
N GLU A 48 -41.69 -14.64 20.17
CA GLU A 48 -40.89 -13.42 20.10
C GLU A 48 -39.69 -13.63 19.18
N LEU A 49 -39.46 -12.64 18.30
CA LEU A 49 -38.27 -12.61 17.46
C LEU A 49 -37.04 -12.50 18.36
N PRO A 50 -35.94 -13.20 18.02
CA PRO A 50 -34.72 -13.09 18.79
C PRO A 50 -34.29 -11.62 18.86
N ALA A 51 -34.09 -11.13 20.08
CA ALA A 51 -33.67 -9.75 20.30
C ALA A 51 -32.32 -9.51 19.65
N VAL A 52 -32.29 -8.66 18.63
CA VAL A 52 -31.06 -8.27 17.92
C VAL A 52 -30.33 -7.21 18.75
N HIS A 53 -29.75 -7.62 19.88
CA HIS A 53 -29.00 -6.75 20.77
C HIS A 53 -27.57 -6.56 20.30
N ASN A 54 -27.37 -5.96 19.14
CA ASN A 54 -26.02 -5.78 18.61
C ASN A 54 -25.61 -4.32 18.36
N GLU A 55 -26.48 -3.34 18.69
CA GLU A 55 -26.23 -1.93 18.39
C GLU A 55 -24.96 -1.39 19.04
N ARG A 56 -24.71 -1.75 20.31
CA ARG A 56 -23.49 -1.27 21.01
C ARG A 56 -22.20 -1.91 20.52
N LYS A 57 -22.25 -3.15 20.04
CA LYS A 57 -21.05 -3.81 19.49
C LYS A 57 -20.67 -3.19 18.15
N TRP A 58 -21.65 -2.85 17.33
CA TRP A 58 -21.44 -2.20 16.05
C TRP A 58 -20.80 -0.81 16.22
N LEU A 59 -21.26 -0.01 17.19
CA LEU A 59 -20.68 1.29 17.52
C LEU A 59 -19.20 1.20 17.95
N ARG A 60 -18.76 0.10 18.53
CA ARG A 60 -17.35 -0.12 18.88
C ARG A 60 -16.51 -0.62 17.72
N THR A 61 -17.06 -1.42 16.82
CA THR A 61 -16.34 -2.01 15.69
C THR A 61 -16.28 -1.07 14.50
N PHE A 62 -17.27 -0.18 14.34
CA PHE A 62 -17.33 0.79 13.24
C PHE A 62 -16.09 1.70 13.15
N PRO A 63 -15.61 2.34 14.23
CA PRO A 63 -14.42 3.18 14.14
C PRO A 63 -13.18 2.39 13.75
N ILE A 64 -13.02 1.17 14.24
CA ILE A 64 -11.89 0.29 13.85
C ILE A 64 -11.97 -0.05 12.37
N PHE A 65 -13.15 -0.39 11.89
CA PHE A 65 -13.39 -0.63 10.46
C PHE A 65 -13.10 0.62 9.61
N ALA A 66 -13.58 1.79 10.04
CA ALA A 66 -13.35 3.05 9.34
C ALA A 66 -11.85 3.40 9.24
N VAL A 67 -11.10 3.19 10.33
CA VAL A 67 -9.63 3.36 10.33
C VAL A 67 -8.96 2.37 9.38
N ALA A 68 -9.35 1.10 9.40
CA ALA A 68 -8.79 0.08 8.52
C ALA A 68 -9.04 0.40 7.04
N VAL A 69 -10.27 0.81 6.70
CA VAL A 69 -10.63 1.23 5.33
C VAL A 69 -9.86 2.50 4.92
N GLY A 70 -9.77 3.48 5.81
CA GLY A 70 -9.00 4.71 5.55
C GLY A 70 -7.52 4.42 5.28
N ALA A 71 -6.90 3.57 6.10
CA ALA A 71 -5.51 3.15 5.91
C ALA A 71 -5.32 2.39 4.58
N ALA A 72 -6.24 1.48 4.24
CA ALA A 72 -6.21 0.76 2.98
C ALA A 72 -6.34 1.72 1.77
N MET A 73 -7.25 2.68 1.83
CA MET A 73 -7.39 3.70 0.78
C MET A 73 -6.11 4.51 0.59
N LEU A 74 -5.50 5.00 1.67
CA LEU A 74 -4.24 5.73 1.60
C LEU A 74 -3.14 4.89 0.95
N GLY A 75 -3.04 3.62 1.30
CA GLY A 75 -2.09 2.69 0.69
C GLY A 75 -2.32 2.51 -0.81
N ILE A 76 -3.58 2.30 -1.22
CA ILE A 76 -3.96 2.13 -2.63
C ILE A 76 -3.67 3.40 -3.43
N PHE A 77 -4.07 4.58 -2.93
CA PHE A 77 -3.81 5.85 -3.62
C PHE A 77 -2.32 6.14 -3.76
N ASN A 78 -1.53 5.88 -2.71
CA ASN A 78 -0.07 6.02 -2.81
C ASN A 78 0.53 5.05 -3.83
N TYR A 79 0.08 3.80 -3.85
CA TYR A 79 0.51 2.81 -4.84
C TYR A 79 0.17 3.24 -6.27
N GLN A 80 -1.03 3.76 -6.52
CA GLN A 80 -1.43 4.28 -7.83
C GLN A 80 -0.55 5.45 -8.27
N LYS A 81 -0.21 6.37 -7.36
CA LYS A 81 0.73 7.48 -7.65
C LYS A 81 2.11 6.95 -8.01
N SER A 82 2.65 6.03 -7.23
CA SER A 82 4.00 5.48 -7.46
C SER A 82 4.12 4.69 -8.76
N SER A 83 3.04 4.04 -9.20
CA SER A 83 2.96 3.28 -10.45
C SER A 83 2.64 4.14 -11.67
N SER A 84 2.45 5.43 -11.51
CA SER A 84 2.08 6.32 -12.62
C SER A 84 3.23 6.51 -13.61
N SER A 85 2.86 6.74 -14.88
CA SER A 85 3.82 7.03 -15.94
C SER A 85 4.64 8.29 -15.65
N VAL A 86 4.04 9.29 -14.99
CA VAL A 86 4.72 10.53 -14.62
C VAL A 86 5.88 10.27 -13.68
N VAL A 87 5.67 9.49 -12.62
CA VAL A 87 6.73 9.14 -11.66
C VAL A 87 7.83 8.33 -12.32
N SER A 88 7.45 7.39 -13.19
CA SER A 88 8.42 6.57 -13.93
C SER A 88 9.26 7.41 -14.88
N SER A 89 8.65 8.34 -15.64
CA SER A 89 9.38 9.22 -16.56
C SER A 89 10.25 10.23 -15.82
N THR A 90 9.81 10.79 -14.71
CA THR A 90 10.63 11.69 -13.90
C THR A 90 11.83 10.98 -13.28
N LEU A 91 11.65 9.73 -12.82
CA LEU A 91 12.76 8.92 -12.34
C LEU A 91 13.74 8.57 -13.45
N TYR A 92 13.24 8.27 -14.66
CA TYR A 92 14.06 8.01 -15.82
C TYR A 92 14.87 9.26 -16.22
N ALA A 93 14.22 10.44 -16.29
CA ALA A 93 14.89 11.70 -16.55
C ALA A 93 15.99 12.01 -15.53
N LEU A 94 15.73 11.69 -14.25
CA LEU A 94 16.71 11.87 -13.18
C LEU A 94 17.95 10.98 -13.39
N ARG A 95 17.75 9.73 -13.82
CA ARG A 95 18.84 8.78 -14.13
C ARG A 95 19.68 9.20 -15.33
N THR A 96 19.07 9.88 -16.29
CA THR A 96 19.74 10.37 -17.51
C THR A 96 20.41 11.73 -17.33
N SER A 97 20.01 12.49 -16.30
CA SER A 97 20.61 13.80 -16.02
C SER A 97 22.02 13.66 -15.46
N SER A 98 22.99 14.31 -16.14
CA SER A 98 24.39 14.35 -15.68
C SER A 98 24.55 15.03 -14.32
N GLN A 99 23.81 16.13 -14.11
CA GLN A 99 23.83 16.87 -12.84
C GLN A 99 23.29 16.04 -11.68
N ALA A 100 22.19 15.31 -11.89
CA ALA A 100 21.64 14.44 -10.85
C ALA A 100 22.58 13.28 -10.52
N ARG A 101 23.25 12.70 -11.54
CA ARG A 101 24.23 11.61 -11.34
C ARG A 101 25.48 12.10 -10.63
N GLU A 102 25.92 13.31 -10.86
CA GLU A 102 27.04 13.89 -10.11
C GLU A 102 26.76 13.99 -8.61
N ILE A 103 25.52 14.34 -8.25
CA ILE A 103 25.08 14.55 -6.87
C ILE A 103 24.72 13.24 -6.18
N LEU A 104 23.86 12.44 -6.80
CA LEU A 104 23.33 11.21 -6.20
C LEU A 104 24.21 9.99 -6.46
N GLY A 105 24.93 9.98 -7.56
CA GLY A 105 25.70 8.82 -8.06
C GLY A 105 25.00 8.12 -9.22
N ASP A 106 25.59 7.00 -9.66
CA ASP A 106 25.18 6.34 -10.91
C ASP A 106 23.87 5.57 -10.81
N GLU A 107 23.62 4.91 -9.68
CA GLU A 107 22.41 4.10 -9.49
C GLU A 107 21.37 4.87 -8.70
N ILE A 108 20.39 5.46 -9.42
CA ILE A 108 19.31 6.24 -8.80
C ILE A 108 18.04 5.40 -8.74
N TYR A 109 17.50 5.22 -7.54
CA TYR A 109 16.26 4.50 -7.28
C TYR A 109 15.47 5.19 -6.15
N PHE A 110 14.27 4.69 -5.88
CA PHE A 110 13.50 5.20 -4.74
C PHE A 110 14.20 4.89 -3.43
N ALA A 111 14.20 5.85 -2.50
CA ALA A 111 14.85 5.67 -1.19
C ALA A 111 14.23 4.54 -0.36
N GLN A 112 12.95 4.21 -0.62
CA GLN A 112 12.20 3.17 0.07
C GLN A 112 11.58 2.19 -0.93
N GLN A 113 11.37 0.94 -0.51
CA GLN A 113 10.69 -0.08 -1.33
C GLN A 113 9.26 0.32 -1.69
N ILE A 114 8.57 0.98 -0.77
CA ILE A 114 7.24 1.57 -1.00
C ILE A 114 7.44 3.09 -0.94
N PRO A 115 7.67 3.75 -2.08
CA PRO A 115 7.90 5.18 -2.10
C PRO A 115 6.63 5.93 -1.73
N TRP A 116 6.77 6.92 -0.86
CA TRP A 116 5.68 7.83 -0.55
C TRP A 116 5.74 9.02 -1.50
N ILE A 117 4.71 9.13 -2.35
CA ILE A 117 4.60 10.23 -3.31
C ILE A 117 3.72 11.32 -2.71
N SER A 118 4.33 12.43 -2.34
CA SER A 118 3.63 13.59 -1.82
C SER A 118 3.19 14.52 -2.94
N GLY A 119 2.10 15.24 -2.73
CA GLY A 119 1.62 16.28 -3.64
C GLY A 119 0.42 15.87 -4.50
N GLU A 120 0.08 16.74 -5.45
CA GLU A 120 -1.08 16.60 -6.33
C GLU A 120 -0.68 15.99 -7.67
N MET A 121 -1.42 15.00 -8.13
CA MET A 121 -1.26 14.39 -9.45
C MET A 121 -2.61 14.38 -10.16
N ASN A 122 -2.96 15.48 -10.79
CA ASN A 122 -4.20 15.64 -11.52
C ASN A 122 -3.95 15.89 -13.00
N GLN A 123 -3.75 14.81 -13.75
CA GLN A 123 -3.48 14.87 -15.19
C GLN A 123 -4.68 15.40 -15.99
N LEU A 124 -5.91 15.17 -15.51
CA LEU A 124 -7.12 15.63 -16.19
C LEU A 124 -7.25 17.16 -16.15
N HIS A 125 -6.95 17.76 -15.02
CA HIS A 125 -6.94 19.22 -14.85
C HIS A 125 -5.58 19.84 -15.22
N GLY A 126 -4.65 19.04 -15.69
CA GLY A 126 -3.35 19.53 -16.15
C GLY A 126 -2.44 20.06 -15.03
N ARG A 127 -2.58 19.56 -13.82
CA ARG A 127 -1.72 19.94 -12.68
C ARG A 127 -1.00 18.73 -12.13
N ILE A 128 0.30 18.82 -12.10
CA ILE A 128 1.20 17.81 -11.53
C ILE A 128 2.18 18.56 -10.64
N ASP A 129 2.15 18.31 -9.35
CA ASP A 129 3.13 18.79 -8.37
C ASP A 129 3.43 17.62 -7.43
N ILE A 130 4.52 16.94 -7.67
CA ILE A 130 4.90 15.74 -6.95
C ILE A 130 6.28 15.86 -6.34
N SER A 131 6.44 15.25 -5.19
CA SER A 131 7.76 15.10 -4.58
C SER A 131 7.91 13.72 -3.94
N PHE A 132 9.10 13.15 -4.07
CA PHE A 132 9.45 11.86 -3.50
C PHE A 132 10.94 11.74 -3.22
N TRP A 133 11.28 10.82 -2.33
CA TRP A 133 12.65 10.56 -1.94
C TRP A 133 13.33 9.60 -2.89
N VAL A 134 14.51 9.98 -3.34
CA VAL A 134 15.38 9.17 -4.20
C VAL A 134 16.71 8.96 -3.49
N LYS A 135 17.33 7.83 -3.78
CA LYS A 135 18.63 7.44 -3.25
C LYS A 135 19.53 7.02 -4.40
N GLY A 136 20.76 7.45 -4.36
CA GLY A 136 21.80 7.00 -5.25
C GLY A 136 22.95 6.33 -4.50
N THR A 137 24.05 6.07 -5.18
CA THR A 137 25.24 5.46 -4.58
C THR A 137 25.99 6.40 -3.65
N LYS A 138 25.94 7.72 -3.88
CA LYS A 138 26.65 8.74 -3.11
C LYS A 138 25.81 9.37 -2.02
N SER A 139 24.57 9.71 -2.33
CA SER A 139 23.71 10.48 -1.44
C SER A 139 22.23 10.17 -1.68
N GLN A 140 21.37 10.70 -0.82
CA GLN A 140 19.93 10.71 -1.00
C GLN A 140 19.42 12.15 -1.06
N GLY A 141 18.26 12.33 -1.68
CA GLY A 141 17.64 13.63 -1.82
C GLY A 141 16.15 13.52 -2.10
N LYS A 142 15.46 14.63 -1.96
CA LYS A 142 14.05 14.76 -2.29
C LYS A 142 13.93 15.41 -3.66
N MET A 143 13.40 14.67 -4.62
CA MET A 143 13.08 15.23 -5.93
C MET A 143 11.73 15.94 -5.87
N ARG A 144 11.65 17.10 -6.51
CA ARG A 144 10.41 17.84 -6.73
C ARG A 144 10.21 18.09 -8.21
N PHE A 145 9.01 17.82 -8.68
CA PHE A 145 8.63 18.01 -10.07
C PHE A 145 7.27 18.68 -10.14
N ARG A 146 7.22 19.83 -10.84
CA ARG A 146 6.00 20.57 -11.11
C ARG A 146 5.82 20.77 -12.59
N SER A 147 4.65 20.39 -13.09
CA SER A 147 4.29 20.57 -14.49
C SER A 147 2.82 21.00 -14.60
N ILE A 148 2.56 21.95 -15.51
CA ILE A 148 1.22 22.48 -15.73
C ILE A 148 0.88 22.37 -17.21
N ARG A 149 -0.38 22.06 -17.47
CA ARG A 149 -0.99 22.11 -18.80
C ARG A 149 -2.11 23.14 -18.78
N PRO A 150 -1.92 24.32 -19.40
CA PRO A 150 -2.88 25.41 -19.30
C PRO A 150 -4.20 25.09 -19.99
N ASP A 151 -4.17 24.32 -21.10
CA ASP A 151 -5.36 23.99 -21.86
C ASP A 151 -5.40 22.48 -22.17
N ARG A 152 -6.59 21.92 -22.39
CA ARG A 152 -6.78 20.47 -22.69
C ARG A 152 -6.08 20.03 -23.98
N MET A 153 -5.92 20.94 -24.94
CA MET A 153 -5.26 20.67 -26.23
C MET A 153 -3.77 20.99 -26.19
N SER A 154 -3.26 21.57 -25.09
CA SER A 154 -1.84 21.93 -24.95
C SER A 154 -1.04 20.78 -24.35
N TYR A 155 0.26 20.83 -24.57
CA TYR A 155 1.20 19.93 -23.93
C TYR A 155 1.50 20.34 -22.48
N PHE A 156 1.99 19.41 -21.68
CA PHE A 156 2.49 19.71 -20.35
C PHE A 156 3.78 20.53 -20.44
N ARG A 157 3.83 21.60 -19.68
CA ARG A 157 5.01 22.44 -19.54
C ARG A 157 5.61 22.25 -18.17
N THR A 158 6.87 21.89 -18.10
CA THR A 158 7.60 21.76 -16.84
C THR A 158 7.92 23.15 -16.29
N GLU A 159 7.47 23.43 -15.07
CA GLU A 159 7.76 24.70 -14.38
C GLU A 159 8.93 24.57 -13.42
N GLU A 160 9.02 23.44 -12.73
CA GLU A 160 10.04 23.19 -11.73
C GLU A 160 10.47 21.72 -11.78
N TRP A 161 11.77 21.53 -11.81
CA TRP A 161 12.37 20.22 -11.63
C TRP A 161 13.65 20.40 -10.81
N SER A 162 13.57 20.09 -9.55
CA SER A 162 14.61 20.34 -8.57
C SER A 162 14.92 19.11 -7.71
N LEU A 163 16.15 19.06 -7.22
CA LEU A 163 16.63 18.06 -6.29
C LEU A 163 17.12 18.75 -5.02
N GLU A 164 16.47 18.49 -3.91
CA GLU A 164 16.84 18.93 -2.58
C GLU A 164 17.70 17.85 -1.92
N LYS A 165 18.94 18.16 -1.62
CA LYS A 165 19.85 17.28 -0.89
C LYS A 165 19.45 17.19 0.58
N GLU A 166 20.01 16.19 1.28
CA GLU A 166 19.89 16.05 2.73
C GLU A 166 20.40 17.28 3.49
N ASP A 167 21.38 17.98 2.95
CA ASP A 167 21.95 19.21 3.50
C ASP A 167 21.04 20.45 3.33
N GLY A 168 19.85 20.28 2.74
CA GLY A 168 18.93 21.37 2.42
C GLY A 168 19.30 22.19 1.18
N THR A 169 20.37 21.85 0.49
CA THR A 169 20.75 22.52 -0.77
C THR A 169 19.83 22.08 -1.90
N VAL A 170 19.15 23.05 -2.52
CA VAL A 170 18.28 22.81 -3.68
C VAL A 170 19.04 23.05 -4.98
N VAL A 171 19.11 22.05 -5.82
CA VAL A 171 19.71 22.12 -7.14
C VAL A 171 18.63 22.04 -8.20
N GLN A 172 18.53 23.06 -9.07
CA GLN A 172 17.63 23.07 -10.21
C GLN A 172 18.20 22.20 -11.32
N LEU A 173 17.42 21.23 -11.78
CA LEU A 173 17.77 20.31 -12.85
C LEU A 173 17.16 20.72 -14.19
N LEU A 174 16.19 21.65 -14.16
CA LEU A 174 15.53 22.16 -15.35
C LEU A 174 16.44 23.18 -16.02
N ASN A 175 17.03 22.81 -17.16
CA ASN A 175 17.74 23.71 -18.04
C ASN A 175 16.85 24.05 -19.22
N SER A 176 16.81 25.34 -19.59
CA SER A 176 16.02 25.86 -20.73
C SER A 176 16.33 25.17 -22.07
N ASP A 177 17.54 24.67 -22.23
CA ASP A 177 18.01 24.07 -23.48
C ASP A 177 17.88 22.55 -23.53
N ASN A 178 17.68 21.91 -22.37
CA ASN A 178 17.60 20.45 -22.27
C ASN A 178 16.49 20.04 -21.31
N ASP A 179 15.24 20.35 -21.66
CA ASP A 179 14.07 19.86 -20.93
C ASP A 179 13.74 18.44 -21.42
N PRO A 180 14.01 17.38 -20.62
CA PRO A 180 13.75 15.99 -21.01
C PRO A 180 12.27 15.67 -21.16
N PHE A 181 11.39 16.57 -20.76
CA PHE A 181 9.94 16.41 -20.80
C PHE A 181 9.31 17.22 -21.96
N ARG A 182 10.09 18.01 -22.66
CA ARG A 182 9.62 18.77 -23.82
C ARG A 182 9.37 17.81 -24.97
N GLN A 183 8.12 17.67 -25.38
CA GLN A 183 7.79 17.00 -26.62
C GLN A 183 8.28 17.89 -27.78
N SER A 184 9.23 17.39 -28.55
CA SER A 184 9.61 18.00 -29.83
C SER A 184 8.44 17.83 -30.81
N ASP A 185 7.93 18.92 -31.31
CA ASP A 185 6.97 18.95 -32.41
C ASP A 185 7.53 18.27 -33.66
#